data_9f1ebc4daa83d78247586ec4d0d6acff
#
_entry.id   9f1ebc4daa83d78247586ec4d0d6acff
#
_cell.length_a   1.000
_cell.length_b   1.000
_cell.length_c   1.000
_cell.angle_alpha   90.00
_cell.angle_beta   90.00
_cell.angle_gamma   90.00
#
_symmetry.space_group_name_H-M   'P 1'
#
loop_
_entity.id
_entity.type
_entity.pdbx_description
1 polymer ?
#
loop_
_entity_poly.entity_id
_entity_poly.type
_entity_poly.pdbx_seq_one_letter_code
_entity_poly.pdbx_strand_id
1 'polypeptide(L)'
;DALPKETQDYWSRLVSINATSGVLHPMVHDHPISGRRSVYLHLGMTGGILERSLDSNSGWRLLEHNELLKVFRSYNELLNSGFGNDGKAGKYAMSYPYRQGDCIFIDNWAIAHRASPEAHMDQSKQGLRILHRTTVKSPRPGPLPPKGLPSTATQELLMSADCGEGVFVAGGLGFRWDPNIHMQN
;
A
#
# COMPACT_ATOMS: atom_id res chain seq x y z
N ASP A 1 6.57 15.12 2.74
CA ASP A 1 7.10 16.35 2.11
C ASP A 1 7.19 16.26 0.57
N ALA A 2 7.08 15.09 -0.03
CA ALA A 2 7.15 14.93 -1.50
C ALA A 2 5.80 15.12 -2.20
N LEU A 3 4.70 15.08 -1.46
CA LEU A 3 3.34 15.18 -2.01
C LEU A 3 2.76 16.59 -1.79
N PRO A 4 1.91 17.08 -2.72
CA PRO A 4 1.11 18.27 -2.51
C PRO A 4 0.27 18.15 -1.24
N LYS A 5 0.04 19.28 -0.55
CA LYS A 5 -0.70 19.31 0.71
C LYS A 5 -2.12 18.72 0.56
N GLU A 6 -2.79 19.04 -0.53
CA GLU A 6 -4.12 18.51 -0.86
C GLU A 6 -4.13 16.97 -0.91
N THR A 7 -3.14 16.37 -1.57
CA THR A 7 -2.99 14.92 -1.64
C THR A 7 -2.72 14.30 -0.26
N GLN A 8 -1.89 14.96 0.55
CA GLN A 8 -1.62 14.51 1.92
C GLN A 8 -2.89 14.52 2.77
N ASP A 9 -3.69 15.58 2.68
CA ASP A 9 -4.94 15.75 3.42
C ASP A 9 -6.00 14.74 2.92
N TYR A 10 -6.07 14.50 1.62
CA TYR A 10 -6.96 13.49 1.05
C TYR A 10 -6.57 12.09 1.55
N TRP A 11 -5.32 11.69 1.40
CA TRP A 11 -4.86 10.35 1.79
C TRP A 11 -4.94 10.11 3.29
N SER A 12 -4.86 11.15 4.12
CA SER A 12 -5.03 11.03 5.57
C SER A 12 -6.45 10.62 6.00
N ARG A 13 -7.41 10.75 5.10
CA ARG A 13 -8.80 10.31 5.31
C ARG A 13 -9.08 8.90 4.79
N LEU A 14 -8.10 8.25 4.15
CA LEU A 14 -8.27 6.96 3.53
C LEU A 14 -7.83 5.82 4.43
N VAL A 15 -8.60 4.73 4.39
CA VAL A 15 -8.33 3.47 5.09
C VAL A 15 -8.46 2.32 4.10
N SER A 16 -7.39 1.59 3.87
CA SER A 16 -7.41 0.41 3.01
C SER A 16 -7.98 -0.80 3.75
N ILE A 17 -8.68 -1.65 3.01
CA ILE A 17 -9.22 -2.93 3.48
C ILE A 17 -8.41 -4.04 2.82
N ASN A 18 -7.78 -4.88 3.62
CA ASN A 18 -7.09 -6.05 3.09
C ASN A 18 -8.10 -7.06 2.54
N ALA A 19 -7.90 -7.46 1.29
CA ALA A 19 -8.84 -8.31 0.55
C ALA A 19 -8.98 -9.75 1.10
N THR A 20 -8.00 -10.22 1.86
CA THR A 20 -7.98 -11.58 2.41
C THR A 20 -8.36 -11.60 3.87
N SER A 21 -7.76 -10.72 4.67
CA SER A 21 -7.96 -10.70 6.13
C SER A 21 -9.05 -9.72 6.60
N GLY A 22 -9.48 -8.81 5.74
CA GLY A 22 -10.40 -7.73 6.10
C GLY A 22 -9.78 -6.66 6.99
N VAL A 23 -8.50 -6.77 7.37
CA VAL A 23 -7.86 -5.81 8.26
C VAL A 23 -7.89 -4.42 7.65
N LEU A 24 -8.31 -3.45 8.48
CA LEU A 24 -8.36 -2.04 8.16
C LEU A 24 -7.02 -1.38 8.49
N HIS A 25 -6.46 -0.68 7.51
CA HIS A 25 -5.18 -0.01 7.68
C HIS A 25 -5.27 1.44 7.21
N PRO A 26 -5.00 2.44 8.08
CA PRO A 26 -4.97 3.83 7.65
C PRO A 26 -3.88 4.00 6.59
N MET A 27 -4.20 4.67 5.48
CA MET A 27 -3.25 4.89 4.40
C MET A 27 -2.09 5.79 4.83
N VAL A 28 -2.38 6.75 5.70
CA VAL A 28 -1.34 7.60 6.33
C VAL A 28 -1.32 7.31 7.82
N HIS A 29 -0.14 7.03 8.35
CA HIS A 29 0.05 6.74 9.77
C HIS A 29 1.38 7.29 10.28
N ASP A 30 1.48 7.48 11.58
CA ASP A 30 2.72 7.85 12.22
C ASP A 30 3.47 6.57 12.63
N HIS A 31 4.74 6.52 12.27
CA HIS A 31 5.61 5.41 12.65
C HIS A 31 5.78 5.34 14.18
N PRO A 32 5.53 4.19 14.85
CA PRO A 32 5.38 4.10 16.30
C PRO A 32 6.64 4.41 17.11
N ILE A 33 7.81 4.40 16.46
CA ILE A 33 9.09 4.67 17.11
C ILE A 33 9.62 6.06 16.75
N SER A 34 9.66 6.38 15.45
CA SER A 34 10.24 7.62 14.97
C SER A 34 9.27 8.80 14.94
N GLY A 35 7.96 8.55 15.03
CA GLY A 35 6.92 9.55 14.86
C GLY A 35 6.82 10.13 13.44
N ARG A 36 7.63 9.63 12.51
CA ARG A 36 7.59 10.10 11.13
C ARG A 36 6.33 9.60 10.45
N ARG A 37 5.69 10.47 9.68
CA ARG A 37 4.53 10.13 8.89
C ARG A 37 4.92 9.24 7.72
N SER A 38 4.24 8.11 7.60
CA SER A 38 4.44 7.10 6.56
C SER A 38 3.15 6.87 5.79
N VAL A 39 3.27 6.42 4.55
CA VAL A 39 2.14 6.04 3.69
C VAL A 39 2.21 4.54 3.44
N TYR A 40 1.09 3.87 3.64
CA TYR A 40 0.95 2.44 3.38
C TYR A 40 -0.24 2.15 2.49
N LEU A 41 0.01 1.43 1.40
CA LEU A 41 -1.03 0.83 0.57
C LEU A 41 -0.48 -0.42 -0.10
N HIS A 42 -1.11 -1.56 0.12
CA HIS A 42 -0.71 -2.81 -0.53
C HIS A 42 -1.48 -3.01 -1.82
N LEU A 43 -0.92 -2.57 -2.95
CA LEU A 43 -1.59 -2.55 -4.25
C LEU A 43 -2.17 -3.91 -4.67
N GLY A 44 -1.48 -5.02 -4.37
CA GLY A 44 -1.93 -6.37 -4.76
C GLY A 44 -2.96 -7.01 -3.83
N MET A 45 -3.11 -6.48 -2.60
CA MET A 45 -3.94 -7.09 -1.55
C MET A 45 -5.03 -6.16 -1.02
N THR A 46 -5.14 -4.95 -1.51
CA THR A 46 -6.22 -4.05 -1.16
C THR A 46 -7.45 -4.39 -1.97
N GLY A 47 -8.54 -4.72 -1.29
CA GLY A 47 -9.84 -5.04 -1.90
C GLY A 47 -10.78 -3.84 -1.99
N GLY A 48 -10.56 -2.83 -1.16
CA GLY A 48 -11.35 -1.61 -1.14
C GLY A 48 -10.68 -0.53 -0.31
N ILE A 49 -11.17 0.70 -0.41
CA ILE A 49 -10.70 1.84 0.39
C ILE A 49 -11.91 2.58 0.94
N LEU A 50 -11.92 2.80 2.24
CA LEU A 50 -12.85 3.68 2.92
C LEU A 50 -12.32 5.09 2.95
N GLU A 51 -13.16 6.07 2.67
CA GLU A 51 -12.89 7.49 2.86
C GLU A 51 -13.75 8.03 4.00
N ARG A 52 -13.12 8.80 4.89
CA ARG A 52 -13.85 9.56 5.89
C ARG A 52 -14.55 10.75 5.24
N SER A 53 -15.86 10.83 5.39
CA SER A 53 -16.64 11.98 4.91
C SER A 53 -16.19 13.27 5.57
N LEU A 54 -16.23 14.35 4.81
CA LEU A 54 -16.01 15.72 5.32
C LEU A 54 -17.27 16.28 6.00
N ASP A 55 -18.43 15.75 5.66
CA ASP A 55 -19.70 16.12 6.26
C ASP A 55 -19.84 15.41 7.59
N SER A 56 -19.89 16.15 8.66
CA SER A 56 -19.72 15.73 10.06
C SER A 56 -20.65 14.61 10.57
N ASN A 57 -21.64 14.21 9.81
CA ASN A 57 -22.66 13.23 10.21
C ASN A 57 -22.63 11.90 9.45
N SER A 58 -21.86 11.76 8.38
CA SER A 58 -22.00 10.64 7.45
C SER A 58 -21.03 9.48 7.64
N GLY A 59 -20.05 9.60 8.52
CA GLY A 59 -19.18 8.45 8.80
C GLY A 59 -18.18 8.14 7.68
N TRP A 60 -18.19 6.92 7.17
CA TRP A 60 -17.27 6.38 6.18
C TRP A 60 -18.02 5.94 4.93
N ARG A 61 -17.44 6.21 3.76
CA ARG A 61 -17.91 5.66 2.48
C ARG A 61 -16.85 4.75 1.86
N LEU A 62 -17.28 3.76 1.12
CA LEU A 62 -16.41 2.92 0.31
C LEU A 62 -16.20 3.62 -1.05
N LEU A 63 -14.94 3.73 -1.50
CA LEU A 63 -14.64 4.35 -2.78
C LEU A 63 -15.21 3.52 -3.94
N GLU A 64 -15.71 4.21 -4.96
CA GLU A 64 -16.07 3.60 -6.23
C GLU A 64 -14.82 3.11 -6.98
N HIS A 65 -15.03 2.19 -7.92
CA HIS A 65 -13.96 1.57 -8.67
C HIS A 65 -12.98 2.58 -9.32
N ASN A 66 -13.52 3.59 -9.96
CA ASN A 66 -12.69 4.61 -10.63
C ASN A 66 -11.89 5.48 -9.65
N GLU A 67 -12.47 5.79 -8.49
CA GLU A 67 -11.80 6.55 -7.44
C GLU A 67 -10.65 5.73 -6.84
N LEU A 68 -10.91 4.46 -6.56
CA LEU A 68 -9.93 3.51 -6.03
C LEU A 68 -8.76 3.34 -7.01
N LEU A 69 -9.02 3.19 -8.31
CA LEU A 69 -7.97 3.12 -9.32
C LEU A 69 -7.14 4.41 -9.40
N LYS A 70 -7.75 5.59 -9.21
CA LYS A 70 -7.00 6.86 -9.15
C LYS A 70 -6.03 6.87 -7.96
N VAL A 71 -6.48 6.43 -6.78
CA VAL A 71 -5.61 6.32 -5.60
C VAL A 71 -4.45 5.35 -5.87
N PHE A 72 -4.73 4.20 -6.47
CA PHE A 72 -3.70 3.21 -6.82
C PHE A 72 -2.65 3.76 -7.79
N ARG A 73 -3.09 4.45 -8.84
CA ARG A 73 -2.19 5.09 -9.81
C ARG A 73 -1.31 6.13 -9.14
N SER A 74 -1.90 7.07 -8.41
CA SER A 74 -1.14 8.12 -7.71
C SER A 74 -0.14 7.56 -6.70
N TYR A 75 -0.51 6.49 -5.99
CA TYR A 75 0.43 5.82 -5.07
C TYR A 75 1.56 5.13 -5.82
N ASN A 76 1.27 4.44 -6.92
CA ASN A 76 2.29 3.78 -7.74
C ASN A 76 3.23 4.81 -8.39
N GLU A 77 2.71 5.93 -8.87
CA GLU A 77 3.49 7.06 -9.40
C GLU A 77 4.43 7.63 -8.33
N LEU A 78 3.93 7.82 -7.10
CA LEU A 78 4.78 8.22 -5.97
C LEU A 78 5.93 7.25 -5.75
N LEU A 79 5.64 5.94 -5.70
CA LEU A 79 6.68 4.93 -5.51
C LEU A 79 7.72 4.95 -6.63
N ASN A 80 7.28 5.09 -7.87
CA ASN A 80 8.16 5.12 -9.04
C ASN A 80 8.99 6.41 -9.10
N SER A 81 8.42 7.54 -8.73
CA SER A 81 9.13 8.84 -8.71
C SER A 81 10.28 8.88 -7.69
N GLY A 82 10.36 7.92 -6.77
CA GLY A 82 11.46 7.77 -5.83
C GLY A 82 12.73 7.25 -6.45
N PHE A 83 12.66 6.60 -7.61
CA PHE A 83 13.83 6.06 -8.32
C PHE A 83 14.51 7.13 -9.18
N GLY A 84 15.81 6.91 -9.47
CA GLY A 84 16.53 7.69 -10.48
C GLY A 84 16.05 7.36 -11.89
N ASN A 85 16.50 8.15 -12.88
CA ASN A 85 16.14 7.97 -14.29
C ASN A 85 16.57 6.61 -14.86
N ASP A 86 17.56 5.97 -14.25
CA ASP A 86 18.04 4.62 -14.60
C ASP A 86 17.25 3.50 -13.87
N GLY A 87 16.20 3.85 -13.12
CA GLY A 87 15.41 2.92 -12.34
C GLY A 87 16.10 2.32 -11.12
N LYS A 88 17.28 2.80 -10.75
CA LYS A 88 18.09 2.25 -9.65
C LYS A 88 17.91 3.04 -8.37
N ALA A 89 18.87 3.87 -8.02
CA ALA A 89 18.82 4.69 -6.82
C ALA A 89 18.28 6.08 -7.13
N GLY A 90 17.42 6.61 -6.27
CA GLY A 90 16.84 7.93 -6.38
C GLY A 90 16.78 8.63 -5.04
N LYS A 91 15.94 9.66 -4.95
CA LYS A 91 15.84 10.52 -3.76
C LYS A 91 15.43 9.74 -2.50
N TYR A 92 14.55 8.73 -2.64
CA TYR A 92 13.99 7.94 -1.52
C TYR A 92 13.67 6.49 -1.92
N ALA A 93 14.16 6.03 -3.04
CA ALA A 93 14.04 4.64 -3.47
C ALA A 93 15.37 4.12 -3.98
N MET A 94 15.60 2.84 -3.79
CA MET A 94 16.80 2.15 -4.27
C MET A 94 16.46 0.73 -4.72
N SER A 95 17.22 0.23 -5.67
CA SER A 95 17.25 -1.18 -6.05
C SER A 95 18.42 -1.86 -5.35
N TYR A 96 18.16 -3.00 -4.71
CA TYR A 96 19.19 -3.78 -4.02
C TYR A 96 19.41 -5.12 -4.73
N PRO A 97 20.57 -5.33 -5.37
CA PRO A 97 20.93 -6.60 -5.96
C PRO A 97 21.40 -7.59 -4.87
N TYR A 98 20.59 -8.59 -4.59
CA TYR A 98 20.94 -9.63 -3.60
C TYR A 98 22.14 -10.46 -4.04
N ARG A 99 23.02 -10.75 -3.09
CA ARG A 99 24.13 -11.72 -3.24
C ARG A 99 23.91 -12.88 -2.27
N GLN A 100 24.55 -14.00 -2.56
CA GLN A 100 24.54 -15.13 -1.64
C GLN A 100 25.14 -14.73 -0.28
N GLY A 101 24.41 -15.03 0.79
CA GLY A 101 24.82 -14.68 2.15
C GLY A 101 24.32 -13.33 2.66
N ASP A 102 23.69 -12.50 1.80
CA ASP A 102 23.13 -11.23 2.27
C ASP A 102 21.97 -11.48 3.25
N CYS A 103 21.96 -10.67 4.30
CA CYS A 103 20.88 -10.59 5.27
C CYS A 103 20.38 -9.15 5.32
N ILE A 104 19.09 -8.94 5.02
CA ILE A 104 18.49 -7.61 4.99
C ILE A 104 17.42 -7.49 6.05
N PHE A 105 17.51 -6.45 6.86
CA PHE A 105 16.50 -6.09 7.85
C PHE A 105 15.65 -4.95 7.26
N ILE A 106 14.34 -5.15 7.21
CA ILE A 106 13.39 -4.19 6.64
C ILE A 106 12.40 -3.80 7.72
N ASP A 107 12.27 -2.50 7.94
CA ASP A 107 11.17 -1.94 8.72
C ASP A 107 9.94 -1.74 7.83
N ASN A 108 9.00 -2.67 7.89
CA ASN A 108 7.78 -2.65 7.08
C ASN A 108 6.83 -1.47 7.38
N TRP A 109 7.08 -0.72 8.46
CA TRP A 109 6.29 0.45 8.81
C TRP A 109 6.81 1.73 8.15
N ALA A 110 8.07 1.70 7.76
CA ALA A 110 8.75 2.83 7.16
C ALA A 110 9.00 2.67 5.67
N ILE A 111 9.06 1.43 5.16
CA ILE A 111 9.56 1.13 3.82
C ILE A 111 8.58 0.23 3.06
N ALA A 112 8.14 0.70 1.89
CA ALA A 112 7.52 -0.17 0.89
C ALA A 112 8.61 -0.91 0.11
N HIS A 113 8.42 -2.19 -0.15
CA HIS A 113 9.35 -2.98 -0.94
C HIS A 113 8.61 -3.89 -1.93
N ARG A 114 9.24 -4.15 -3.05
CA ARG A 114 8.74 -5.08 -4.08
C ARG A 114 9.89 -5.83 -4.72
N ALA A 115 9.60 -6.97 -5.34
CA ALA A 115 10.55 -7.60 -6.22
C ALA A 115 10.77 -6.71 -7.47
N SER A 116 12.02 -6.61 -7.93
CA SER A 116 12.32 -5.93 -9.18
C SER A 116 11.77 -6.73 -10.38
N PRO A 117 11.56 -6.09 -11.54
CA PRO A 117 11.09 -6.79 -12.73
C PRO A 117 11.94 -8.00 -13.10
N GLU A 118 13.25 -7.84 -12.98
CA GLU A 118 14.21 -8.89 -13.30
C GLU A 118 14.04 -10.12 -12.43
N ALA A 119 13.51 -9.96 -11.21
CA ALA A 119 13.21 -11.08 -10.31
C ALA A 119 12.08 -12.01 -10.80
N HIS A 120 11.34 -11.58 -11.82
CA HIS A 120 10.26 -12.34 -12.46
C HIS A 120 10.65 -12.91 -13.83
N MET A 121 11.91 -12.74 -14.25
CA MET A 121 12.39 -13.35 -15.48
C MET A 121 12.48 -14.88 -15.34
N ASP A 122 12.53 -15.56 -16.48
CA ASP A 122 12.61 -17.03 -16.57
C ASP A 122 13.83 -17.56 -15.77
N GLN A 123 13.59 -18.61 -14.99
CA GLN A 123 14.62 -19.31 -14.21
C GLN A 123 15.79 -19.80 -15.06
N SER A 124 15.53 -20.17 -16.32
CA SER A 124 16.58 -20.57 -17.27
C SER A 124 17.63 -19.47 -17.50
N LYS A 125 17.25 -18.20 -17.29
CA LYS A 125 18.13 -17.03 -17.46
C LYS A 125 18.79 -16.56 -16.18
N GLN A 126 18.15 -16.82 -15.03
CA GLN A 126 18.62 -16.29 -13.73
C GLN A 126 19.15 -17.35 -12.77
N GLY A 127 18.84 -18.64 -13.03
CA GLY A 127 19.05 -19.70 -12.09
C GLY A 127 18.01 -19.72 -10.94
N LEU A 128 18.20 -20.64 -10.02
CA LEU A 128 17.35 -20.79 -8.84
C LEU A 128 17.70 -19.71 -7.79
N ARG A 129 16.72 -18.90 -7.42
CA ARG A 129 16.81 -17.95 -6.32
C ARG A 129 16.02 -18.45 -5.13
N ILE A 130 16.69 -18.70 -4.02
CA ILE A 130 16.04 -19.07 -2.75
C ILE A 130 16.17 -17.89 -1.80
N LEU A 131 15.04 -17.40 -1.31
CA LEU A 131 14.95 -16.33 -0.33
C LEU A 131 14.23 -16.83 0.91
N HIS A 132 14.89 -16.82 2.06
CA HIS A 132 14.27 -17.07 3.35
C HIS A 132 13.79 -15.75 3.94
N ARG A 133 12.52 -15.70 4.36
CA ARG A 133 11.93 -14.52 5.00
C ARG A 133 11.37 -14.90 6.36
N THR A 134 11.74 -14.13 7.37
CA THR A 134 11.14 -14.16 8.69
C THR A 134 10.54 -12.81 9.01
N THR A 135 9.30 -12.80 9.49
CA THR A 135 8.64 -11.58 9.95
C THR A 135 8.63 -11.57 11.47
N VAL A 136 9.23 -10.56 12.06
CA VAL A 136 9.23 -10.35 13.50
C VAL A 136 8.08 -9.41 13.86
N LYS A 137 7.23 -9.85 14.79
CA LYS A 137 6.13 -9.03 15.29
C LYS A 137 6.71 -7.94 16.22
N SER A 138 6.32 -6.70 15.97
CA SER A 138 6.66 -5.61 16.89
C SER A 138 5.98 -5.81 18.25
N PRO A 139 6.66 -5.52 19.37
CA PRO A 139 6.03 -5.48 20.70
C PRO A 139 5.06 -4.29 20.85
N ARG A 140 5.15 -3.31 19.97
CA ARG A 140 4.24 -2.16 19.94
C ARG A 140 3.08 -2.43 19.00
N PRO A 141 1.86 -1.97 19.35
CA PRO A 141 0.72 -2.10 18.45
C PRO A 141 0.99 -1.37 17.14
N GLY A 142 0.47 -1.95 16.06
CA GLY A 142 0.47 -1.35 14.73
C GLY A 142 -0.38 -0.09 14.63
N PRO A 143 -0.38 0.63 13.47
CA PRO A 143 -1.31 1.69 13.21
C PRO A 143 -2.71 1.16 13.42
N LEU A 144 -3.42 1.77 14.35
CA LEU A 144 -4.80 1.42 14.61
C LEU A 144 -5.70 2.12 13.59
N PRO A 145 -6.81 1.48 13.19
CA PRO A 145 -7.80 2.16 12.38
C PRO A 145 -8.30 3.41 13.11
N PRO A 146 -8.73 4.43 12.35
CA PRO A 146 -9.27 5.64 12.94
C PRO A 146 -10.44 5.36 13.89
N LYS A 147 -10.65 6.25 14.86
CA LYS A 147 -11.76 6.14 15.79
C LYS A 147 -13.09 6.03 15.04
N GLY A 148 -13.89 5.07 15.44
CA GLY A 148 -15.20 4.78 14.81
C GLY A 148 -15.17 3.65 13.78
N LEU A 149 -13.99 3.11 13.45
CA LEU A 149 -13.89 1.90 12.65
C LEU A 149 -13.45 0.70 13.50
N PRO A 150 -13.92 -0.52 13.17
CA PRO A 150 -13.40 -1.75 13.75
C PRO A 150 -11.97 -2.01 13.25
N SER A 151 -11.27 -2.95 13.85
CA SER A 151 -9.93 -3.37 13.39
C SER A 151 -9.99 -4.17 12.09
N THR A 152 -11.14 -4.77 11.80
CA THR A 152 -11.38 -5.62 10.62
C THR A 152 -12.73 -5.25 10.02
N ALA A 153 -12.78 -5.12 8.71
CA ALA A 153 -14.04 -4.87 8.00
C ALA A 153 -14.98 -6.04 8.18
N THR A 154 -16.20 -5.73 8.63
CA THR A 154 -17.30 -6.70 8.69
C THR A 154 -18.13 -6.59 7.42
N GLN A 155 -18.91 -7.64 7.13
CA GLN A 155 -19.86 -7.59 6.02
C GLN A 155 -20.89 -6.47 6.23
N GLU A 156 -21.30 -6.22 7.47
CA GLU A 156 -22.20 -5.13 7.83
C GLU A 156 -21.61 -3.75 7.48
N LEU A 157 -20.32 -3.52 7.79
CA LEU A 157 -19.64 -2.28 7.40
C LEU A 157 -19.62 -2.12 5.88
N LEU A 158 -19.32 -3.19 5.14
CA LEU A 158 -19.22 -3.15 3.68
C LEU A 158 -20.59 -3.00 2.99
N MET A 159 -21.65 -3.44 3.65
CA MET A 159 -23.02 -3.34 3.16
C MET A 159 -23.81 -2.19 3.80
N SER A 160 -23.17 -1.37 4.64
CA SER A 160 -23.84 -0.23 5.26
C SER A 160 -24.30 0.79 4.20
N ALA A 161 -25.36 1.53 4.50
CA ALA A 161 -25.86 2.57 3.59
C ALA A 161 -24.81 3.64 3.26
N ASP A 162 -23.85 3.87 4.14
CA ASP A 162 -22.77 4.83 3.95
C ASP A 162 -21.68 4.34 3.01
N CYS A 163 -21.62 3.03 2.72
CA CYS A 163 -20.72 2.48 1.72
C CYS A 163 -21.22 2.64 0.29
N GLY A 164 -22.50 2.97 0.08
CA GLY A 164 -23.09 3.31 -1.22
C GLY A 164 -22.76 2.31 -2.34
N GLU A 165 -22.38 2.83 -3.50
CA GLU A 165 -21.99 2.05 -4.69
C GLU A 165 -20.50 1.70 -4.71
N GLY A 166 -19.81 1.83 -3.59
CA GLY A 166 -18.39 1.53 -3.48
C GLY A 166 -18.04 0.08 -3.77
N VAL A 167 -16.76 -0.17 -4.04
CA VAL A 167 -16.26 -1.46 -4.49
C VAL A 167 -15.40 -2.14 -3.44
N PHE A 168 -15.74 -3.39 -3.12
CA PHE A 168 -14.85 -4.30 -2.41
C PHE A 168 -14.67 -5.59 -3.21
N VAL A 169 -13.42 -5.98 -3.46
CA VAL A 169 -13.07 -7.18 -4.20
C VAL A 169 -12.27 -8.13 -3.31
N ALA A 170 -12.87 -9.25 -2.96
CA ALA A 170 -12.18 -10.32 -2.24
C ALA A 170 -11.02 -10.86 -3.09
N GLY A 171 -9.86 -11.08 -2.47
CA GLY A 171 -8.64 -11.48 -3.18
C GLY A 171 -7.86 -10.31 -3.80
N GLY A 172 -8.39 -9.09 -3.70
CA GLY A 172 -7.78 -7.86 -4.22
C GLY A 172 -8.13 -7.57 -5.68
N LEU A 173 -7.84 -6.36 -6.11
CA LEU A 173 -8.14 -5.89 -7.47
C LEU A 173 -7.15 -6.38 -8.53
N GLY A 174 -6.19 -7.24 -8.13
CA GLY A 174 -5.20 -7.77 -9.06
C GLY A 174 -4.32 -6.70 -9.71
N PHE A 175 -4.14 -5.56 -9.04
CA PHE A 175 -3.22 -4.54 -9.53
C PHE A 175 -1.82 -5.12 -9.52
N ARG A 176 -1.47 -5.75 -10.63
CA ARG A 176 -0.13 -6.29 -10.86
C ARG A 176 0.72 -5.17 -11.44
N TRP A 177 1.93 -5.05 -10.92
CA TRP A 177 2.93 -4.24 -11.57
C TRP A 177 3.22 -4.85 -12.95
N ASP A 178 2.95 -4.09 -14.02
CA ASP A 178 3.25 -4.47 -15.40
C ASP A 178 4.36 -3.55 -15.92
N PRO A 179 5.55 -4.09 -16.24
CA PRO A 179 6.65 -3.30 -16.75
C PRO A 179 6.30 -2.54 -18.04
N ASN A 180 5.43 -3.11 -18.89
CA ASN A 180 5.04 -2.49 -20.15
C ASN A 180 4.11 -1.29 -19.96
N ILE A 181 3.36 -1.24 -18.86
CA ILE A 181 2.46 -0.13 -18.53
C ILE A 181 3.17 0.92 -17.67
N HIS A 182 4.11 0.52 -16.82
CA HIS A 182 4.71 1.37 -15.80
C HIS A 182 6.11 1.88 -16.17
N MET A 183 6.70 1.39 -17.25
CA MET A 183 7.99 1.85 -17.78
C MET A 183 7.87 2.66 -19.06
N GLN A 184 6.65 2.92 -19.56
CA GLN A 184 6.41 3.82 -20.68
C GLN A 184 6.26 5.24 -20.16
N ASN A 185 7.37 5.89 -19.84
CA ASN A 185 7.55 7.34 -19.78
C ASN A 185 8.96 7.69 -20.14
#